data_738d84c23b74799b082f3d18e1174854
#
_entry.id   738d84c23b74799b082f3d18e1174854
#
_cell.length_a   1.000
_cell.length_b   1.000
_cell.length_c   1.000
_cell.angle_alpha   90.00
_cell.angle_beta   90.00
_cell.angle_gamma   90.00
#
_symmetry.space_group_name_H-M   'P 1'
#
loop_
_entity.id
_entity.type
_entity.pdbx_description
1 polymer ?
#
loop_
_entity_poly.entity_id
_entity_poly.type
_entity_poly.pdbx_seq_one_letter_code
_entity_poly.pdbx_strand_id
1 'polypeptide(L)'
;NAISISLNSETFGEILDRLKEVLTFIDGKINVASGDSMTTLKYRFESEIPPVTQLKLKIETNCREHFAELGWERKYFTVSSEWYKGECFITTYKLEELLGTKLRALYQRRKGRDLYDFLRAFQQHSLDTTAILQCYRKYMEFSVGQVPSKKEFLLNMEEKMKNENFIGDITALIRPEEKYNQEEAFELIKKELIEKM
;
A
#
# COMPACT_ATOMS: atom_id res chain seq x y z
N ASN A 1 -19.86 -2.47 -10.69
CA ASN A 1 -19.45 -3.88 -10.78
C ASN A 1 -18.07 -4.00 -10.19
N ALA A 2 -17.98 -4.49 -8.94
CA ALA A 2 -16.71 -4.82 -8.33
C ALA A 2 -16.12 -6.02 -9.06
N ILE A 3 -14.96 -5.86 -9.66
CA ILE A 3 -14.23 -6.96 -10.27
C ILE A 3 -13.51 -7.67 -9.13
N SER A 4 -14.05 -8.81 -8.69
CA SER A 4 -13.30 -9.75 -7.87
C SER A 4 -12.33 -10.46 -8.80
N ILE A 5 -11.06 -10.15 -8.69
CA ILE A 5 -10.06 -10.63 -9.62
C ILE A 5 -9.34 -11.82 -9.00
N SER A 6 -9.76 -13.02 -9.36
CA SER A 6 -8.91 -14.21 -9.31
C SER A 6 -8.07 -14.19 -10.59
N LEU A 7 -6.84 -13.72 -10.50
CA LEU A 7 -5.97 -13.54 -11.67
C LEU A 7 -5.16 -14.80 -11.96
N ASN A 8 -5.65 -15.63 -12.85
CA ASN A 8 -4.76 -16.42 -13.69
C ASN A 8 -4.26 -15.53 -14.85
N SER A 9 -3.20 -15.91 -15.54
CA SER A 9 -2.57 -15.12 -16.61
C SER A 9 -3.52 -14.73 -17.77
N GLU A 10 -4.56 -15.52 -18.02
CA GLU A 10 -5.57 -15.29 -19.06
C GLU A 10 -6.54 -14.15 -18.67
N THR A 11 -6.93 -14.10 -17.40
CA THR A 11 -7.85 -13.07 -16.88
C THR A 11 -7.19 -11.68 -16.83
N PHE A 12 -5.85 -11.62 -16.76
CA PHE A 12 -5.15 -10.34 -16.70
C PHE A 12 -5.26 -9.54 -18.02
N GLY A 13 -5.24 -10.20 -19.15
CA GLY A 13 -5.42 -9.55 -20.46
C GLY A 13 -6.76 -8.82 -20.55
N GLU A 14 -7.84 -9.45 -20.14
CA GLU A 14 -9.18 -8.87 -20.13
C GLU A 14 -9.28 -7.64 -19.20
N ILE A 15 -8.63 -7.70 -18.03
CA ILE A 15 -8.60 -6.58 -17.09
C ILE A 15 -7.81 -5.42 -17.67
N LEU A 16 -6.67 -5.70 -18.30
CA LEU A 16 -5.85 -4.68 -18.93
C LEU A 16 -6.61 -3.97 -20.04
N ASP A 17 -7.32 -4.73 -20.88
CA ASP A 17 -8.11 -4.17 -21.96
C ASP A 17 -9.30 -3.36 -21.42
N ARG A 18 -9.96 -3.85 -20.37
CA ARG A 18 -11.02 -3.10 -19.69
C ARG A 18 -10.52 -1.81 -19.04
N LEU A 19 -9.32 -1.83 -18.43
CA LEU A 19 -8.70 -0.61 -17.89
C LEU A 19 -8.39 0.40 -19.00
N LYS A 20 -7.88 -0.04 -20.14
CA LYS A 20 -7.64 0.83 -21.29
C LYS A 20 -8.95 1.45 -21.82
N GLU A 21 -10.01 0.66 -21.93
CA GLU A 21 -11.33 1.15 -22.34
C GLU A 21 -11.87 2.22 -21.39
N VAL A 22 -11.82 1.98 -20.09
CA VAL A 22 -12.31 2.94 -19.07
C VAL A 22 -11.48 4.21 -19.03
N LEU A 23 -10.20 4.14 -19.36
CA LEU A 23 -9.26 5.27 -19.29
C LEU A 23 -9.02 5.95 -20.64
N THR A 24 -9.88 5.74 -21.62
CA THR A 24 -9.80 6.39 -22.95
C THR A 24 -9.90 7.91 -22.91
N PHE A 25 -10.45 8.48 -21.83
CA PHE A 25 -10.49 9.93 -21.62
C PHE A 25 -9.12 10.55 -21.31
N ILE A 26 -8.12 9.72 -21.00
CA ILE A 26 -6.73 10.19 -20.81
C ILE A 26 -6.03 10.15 -22.17
N ASP A 27 -5.87 11.32 -22.78
CA ASP A 27 -5.08 11.46 -24.01
C ASP A 27 -3.60 11.43 -23.67
N GLY A 28 -2.98 10.27 -23.84
CA GLY A 28 -1.58 10.08 -23.44
C GLY A 28 -0.95 8.78 -23.92
N LYS A 29 0.37 8.71 -23.73
CA LYS A 29 1.13 7.49 -24.07
C LYS A 29 0.96 6.43 -22.99
N ILE A 30 0.56 5.24 -23.42
CA ILE A 30 0.39 4.06 -22.57
C ILE A 30 1.65 3.18 -22.67
N ASN A 31 2.15 2.77 -21.53
CA ASN A 31 3.21 1.76 -21.43
C ASN A 31 2.76 0.67 -20.47
N VAL A 32 2.86 -0.58 -20.89
CA VAL A 32 2.56 -1.78 -20.09
C VAL A 32 3.85 -2.50 -19.82
N ALA A 33 4.14 -2.78 -18.57
CA ALA A 33 5.26 -3.60 -18.14
C ALA A 33 4.72 -4.74 -17.27
N SER A 34 4.91 -5.97 -17.72
CA SER A 34 4.51 -7.19 -17.02
C SER A 34 5.74 -7.95 -16.55
N GLY A 35 5.69 -8.42 -15.30
CA GLY A 35 6.64 -9.32 -14.69
C GLY A 35 5.92 -10.42 -13.92
N ASP A 36 6.67 -11.38 -13.39
CA ASP A 36 6.12 -12.59 -12.74
C ASP A 36 5.22 -12.30 -11.54
N SER A 37 5.40 -11.17 -10.88
CA SER A 37 4.69 -10.83 -9.64
C SER A 37 3.83 -9.58 -9.73
N MET A 38 4.01 -8.76 -10.77
CA MET A 38 3.33 -7.49 -10.88
C MET A 38 3.22 -7.02 -12.32
N THR A 39 2.07 -6.49 -12.67
CA THR A 39 1.90 -5.75 -13.92
C THR A 39 1.64 -4.28 -13.63
N THR A 40 2.28 -3.43 -14.41
CA THR A 40 2.17 -1.99 -14.29
C THR A 40 1.66 -1.40 -15.60
N LEU A 41 0.59 -0.62 -15.50
CA LEU A 41 0.08 0.23 -16.58
C LEU A 41 0.44 1.68 -16.26
N LYS A 42 1.14 2.35 -17.17
CA LYS A 42 1.56 3.74 -17.01
C LYS A 42 1.00 4.60 -18.14
N TYR A 43 0.23 5.61 -17.77
CA TYR A 43 -0.16 6.70 -18.66
C TYR A 43 0.75 7.89 -18.42
N ARG A 44 1.21 8.54 -19.49
CA ARG A 44 1.91 9.83 -19.46
C ARG A 44 1.14 10.80 -20.32
N PHE A 45 0.77 11.92 -19.75
CA PHE A 45 -0.05 12.95 -20.39
C PHE A 45 0.35 14.34 -19.87
N GLU A 46 -0.10 15.36 -20.53
CA GLU A 46 0.15 16.74 -20.13
C GLU A 46 -0.99 17.30 -19.30
N SER A 47 -0.67 18.20 -18.37
CA SER A 47 -1.69 18.92 -17.60
C SER A 47 -2.44 19.88 -18.53
N GLU A 48 -3.74 20.02 -18.30
CA GLU A 48 -4.62 20.97 -19.05
C GLU A 48 -4.37 22.42 -18.61
N ILE A 49 -3.86 22.64 -17.40
CA ILE A 49 -3.68 23.97 -16.81
C ILE A 49 -2.21 24.39 -16.91
N PRO A 50 -1.93 25.59 -17.47
CA PRO A 50 -0.58 26.15 -17.48
C PRO A 50 0.00 26.41 -16.07
N PRO A 51 1.32 26.23 -15.88
CA PRO A 51 2.30 25.77 -16.84
C PRO A 51 2.09 24.29 -17.16
N VAL A 52 2.17 23.93 -18.46
CA VAL A 52 2.02 22.54 -18.90
C VAL A 52 3.08 21.66 -18.25
N THR A 53 2.62 20.65 -17.52
CA THR A 53 3.47 19.74 -16.75
C THR A 53 3.18 18.30 -17.16
N GLN A 54 4.23 17.51 -17.28
CA GLN A 54 4.09 16.07 -17.54
C GLN A 54 3.54 15.34 -16.32
N LEU A 55 2.35 14.77 -16.46
CA LEU A 55 1.68 13.98 -15.46
C LEU A 55 1.84 12.48 -15.75
N LYS A 56 1.70 11.68 -14.71
CA LYS A 56 1.78 10.23 -14.80
C LYS A 56 0.73 9.59 -13.91
N LEU A 57 -0.15 8.79 -14.52
CA LEU A 57 -0.99 7.83 -13.81
C LEU A 57 -0.33 6.46 -13.87
N LYS A 58 -0.16 5.81 -12.73
CA LYS A 58 0.41 4.49 -12.60
C LYS A 58 -0.60 3.57 -11.91
N ILE A 59 -0.93 2.46 -12.56
CA ILE A 59 -1.78 1.41 -12.01
C ILE A 59 -0.92 0.16 -11.88
N GLU A 60 -0.78 -0.34 -10.66
CA GLU A 60 -0.01 -1.55 -10.35
C GLU A 60 -0.95 -2.65 -9.88
N THR A 61 -0.82 -3.80 -10.50
CA THR A 61 -1.60 -4.99 -10.14
C THR A 61 -0.65 -6.07 -9.63
N ASN A 62 -0.85 -6.49 -8.37
CA ASN A 62 -0.13 -7.63 -7.82
C ASN A 62 -0.73 -8.92 -8.41
N CYS A 63 0.11 -9.70 -9.09
CA CYS A 63 -0.27 -10.95 -9.75
C CYS A 63 0.22 -12.18 -8.99
N ARG A 64 0.69 -12.04 -7.77
CA ARG A 64 1.30 -13.12 -6.99
C ARG A 64 0.47 -13.52 -5.76
N GLU A 65 -0.11 -12.54 -5.07
CA GLU A 65 -0.87 -12.75 -3.84
C GLU A 65 -2.36 -12.77 -4.15
N HIS A 66 -2.93 -13.98 -4.33
CA HIS A 66 -4.33 -14.18 -4.75
C HIS A 66 -5.25 -14.58 -3.59
N PHE A 67 -4.91 -14.23 -2.36
CA PHE A 67 -5.68 -14.57 -1.18
C PHE A 67 -5.90 -13.36 -0.29
N ALA A 68 -6.90 -13.46 0.57
CA ALA A 68 -7.14 -12.55 1.68
C ALA A 68 -7.32 -13.41 2.94
N GLU A 69 -6.45 -13.26 3.93
CA GLU A 69 -6.45 -14.06 5.17
C GLU A 69 -7.69 -13.77 6.02
N LEU A 70 -8.13 -12.52 6.06
CA LEU A 70 -9.32 -12.09 6.79
C LEU A 70 -10.55 -11.91 5.90
N GLY A 71 -10.42 -12.25 4.61
CA GLY A 71 -11.45 -12.03 3.60
C GLY A 71 -11.54 -10.59 3.10
N TRP A 72 -12.45 -10.40 2.14
CA TRP A 72 -12.64 -9.13 1.46
C TRP A 72 -13.68 -8.27 2.17
N GLU A 73 -13.48 -6.94 2.13
CA GLU A 73 -14.42 -5.95 2.62
C GLU A 73 -14.84 -5.00 1.49
N ARG A 74 -16.09 -4.54 1.50
CA ARG A 74 -16.56 -3.48 0.61
C ARG A 74 -16.64 -2.17 1.37
N LYS A 75 -15.81 -1.20 0.99
CA LYS A 75 -15.81 0.15 1.54
C LYS A 75 -16.55 1.10 0.61
N TYR A 76 -17.45 1.88 1.17
CA TYR A 76 -18.04 3.01 0.46
C TYR A 76 -17.03 4.14 0.36
N PHE A 77 -16.81 4.63 -0.84
CA PHE A 77 -15.84 5.67 -1.13
C PHE A 77 -16.52 6.83 -1.83
N THR A 78 -16.30 8.04 -1.36
CA THR A 78 -16.82 9.27 -1.94
C THR A 78 -15.70 10.23 -2.27
N VAL A 79 -15.82 10.90 -3.40
CA VAL A 79 -14.98 12.03 -3.77
C VAL A 79 -15.87 13.24 -3.96
N SER A 80 -15.51 14.35 -3.35
CA SER A 80 -16.16 15.63 -3.55
C SER A 80 -15.10 16.73 -3.62
N SER A 81 -14.89 17.25 -4.82
CA SER A 81 -14.01 18.37 -5.08
C SER A 81 -14.73 19.39 -5.97
N GLU A 82 -14.09 20.50 -6.26
CA GLU A 82 -14.61 21.50 -7.20
C GLU A 82 -14.71 20.95 -8.62
N TRP A 83 -13.87 19.97 -8.99
CA TRP A 83 -13.78 19.42 -10.34
C TRP A 83 -14.55 18.11 -10.52
N TYR A 84 -14.75 17.35 -9.44
CA TYR A 84 -15.38 16.03 -9.55
C TYR A 84 -16.12 15.62 -8.28
N LYS A 85 -17.31 15.09 -8.48
CA LYS A 85 -18.10 14.43 -7.43
C LYS A 85 -18.48 13.04 -7.87
N GLY A 86 -18.27 12.07 -7.02
CA GLY A 86 -18.61 10.68 -7.32
C GLY A 86 -18.54 9.79 -6.11
N GLU A 87 -19.15 8.63 -6.22
CA GLU A 87 -19.21 7.63 -5.16
C GLU A 87 -19.14 6.22 -5.77
N CYS A 88 -18.54 5.31 -5.05
CA CYS A 88 -18.48 3.90 -5.43
C CYS A 88 -18.22 3.01 -4.22
N PHE A 89 -18.45 1.71 -4.40
CA PHE A 89 -17.95 0.70 -3.47
C PHE A 89 -16.63 0.13 -3.98
N ILE A 90 -15.62 0.16 -3.14
CA ILE A 90 -14.31 -0.43 -3.42
C ILE A 90 -14.18 -1.72 -2.64
N THR A 91 -13.87 -2.83 -3.32
CA THR A 91 -13.47 -4.07 -2.65
C THR A 91 -12.02 -3.94 -2.21
N THR A 92 -11.77 -4.17 -0.94
CA THR A 92 -10.45 -4.04 -0.32
C THR A 92 -10.23 -5.12 0.74
N TYR A 93 -9.03 -5.23 1.25
CA TYR A 93 -8.72 -5.99 2.46
C TYR A 93 -9.25 -5.28 3.70
N LYS A 94 -9.47 -6.03 4.78
CA LYS A 94 -9.66 -5.44 6.11
C LYS A 94 -8.42 -4.66 6.53
N LEU A 95 -8.61 -3.65 7.39
CA LEU A 95 -7.51 -2.77 7.80
C LEU A 95 -6.39 -3.54 8.48
N GLU A 96 -6.70 -4.52 9.31
CA GLU A 96 -5.73 -5.39 9.98
C GLU A 96 -4.88 -6.17 8.97
N GLU A 97 -5.47 -6.61 7.88
CA GLU A 97 -4.74 -7.31 6.82
C GLU A 97 -3.81 -6.37 6.04
N LEU A 98 -4.29 -5.16 5.70
CA LEU A 98 -3.46 -4.12 5.10
C LEU A 98 -2.26 -3.79 6.00
N LEU A 99 -2.47 -3.68 7.31
CA LEU A 99 -1.41 -3.44 8.28
C LEU A 99 -0.46 -4.64 8.43
N GLY A 100 -0.97 -5.87 8.35
CA GLY A 100 -0.14 -7.07 8.32
C GLY A 100 0.82 -7.11 7.13
N THR A 101 0.30 -6.81 5.92
CA THR A 101 1.13 -6.69 4.71
C THR A 101 2.11 -5.51 4.80
N LYS A 102 1.71 -4.41 5.45
CA LYS A 102 2.56 -3.25 5.69
C LYS A 102 3.66 -3.55 6.72
N LEU A 103 3.40 -4.37 7.73
CA LEU A 103 4.41 -4.81 8.69
C LEU A 103 5.49 -5.66 8.00
N ARG A 104 5.09 -6.55 7.08
CA ARG A 104 6.03 -7.24 6.20
C ARG A 104 6.87 -6.25 5.37
N ALA A 105 6.22 -5.28 4.73
CA ALA A 105 6.91 -4.27 3.94
C ALA A 105 7.89 -3.44 4.77
N LEU A 106 7.52 -3.06 5.99
CA LEU A 106 8.39 -2.36 6.94
C LEU A 106 9.65 -3.16 7.27
N TYR A 107 9.53 -4.49 7.40
CA TYR A 107 10.69 -5.37 7.59
C TYR A 107 11.55 -5.49 6.33
N GLN A 108 10.93 -5.67 5.15
CA GLN A 108 11.64 -6.00 3.91
C GLN A 108 12.26 -4.79 3.20
N ARG A 109 11.67 -3.59 3.35
CA ARG A 109 12.11 -2.38 2.63
C ARG A 109 12.51 -1.25 3.57
N ARG A 110 13.24 -0.25 3.03
CA ARG A 110 13.67 0.93 3.79
C ARG A 110 12.80 2.14 3.44
N LYS A 111 11.53 2.13 3.92
CA LYS A 111 10.56 3.21 3.70
C LYS A 111 9.98 3.68 5.04
N GLY A 112 10.47 4.82 5.54
CA GLY A 112 10.07 5.36 6.84
C GLY A 112 8.61 5.76 6.93
N ARG A 113 7.99 6.11 5.81
CA ARG A 113 6.55 6.40 5.72
C ARG A 113 5.65 5.24 6.16
N ASP A 114 6.14 4.00 6.15
CA ASP A 114 5.38 2.86 6.66
C ASP A 114 5.10 3.01 8.17
N LEU A 115 6.01 3.63 8.94
CA LEU A 115 5.78 3.94 10.36
C LEU A 115 4.67 4.99 10.54
N TYR A 116 4.62 6.01 9.69
CA TYR A 116 3.57 7.02 9.71
C TYR A 116 2.18 6.41 9.49
N ASP A 117 2.06 5.51 8.52
CA ASP A 117 0.78 4.84 8.25
C ASP A 117 0.29 4.04 9.46
N PHE A 118 1.19 3.36 10.18
CA PHE A 118 0.84 2.68 11.43
C PHE A 118 0.39 3.65 12.51
N LEU A 119 1.15 4.73 12.74
CA LEU A 119 0.79 5.73 13.73
C LEU A 119 -0.62 6.26 13.48
N ARG A 120 -0.94 6.62 12.23
CA ARG A 120 -2.26 7.12 11.86
C ARG A 120 -3.35 6.06 12.05
N ALA A 121 -3.08 4.82 11.69
CA ALA A 121 -4.04 3.73 11.87
C ALA A 121 -4.36 3.49 13.35
N PHE A 122 -3.36 3.43 14.22
CA PHE A 122 -3.56 3.29 15.67
C PHE A 122 -4.23 4.48 16.33
N GLN A 123 -4.03 5.70 15.81
CA GLN A 123 -4.70 6.90 16.32
C GLN A 123 -6.17 6.99 15.93
N GLN A 124 -6.54 6.44 14.77
CA GLN A 124 -7.88 6.61 14.19
C GLN A 124 -8.79 5.41 14.37
N HIS A 125 -8.23 4.23 14.67
CA HIS A 125 -8.99 2.98 14.71
C HIS A 125 -8.64 2.16 15.95
N SER A 126 -9.64 1.43 16.46
CA SER A 126 -9.41 0.32 17.39
C SER A 126 -9.02 -0.91 16.58
N LEU A 127 -7.77 -1.37 16.71
CA LEU A 127 -7.18 -2.42 15.88
C LEU A 127 -7.01 -3.74 16.66
N ASP A 128 -7.32 -4.84 16.01
CA ASP A 128 -6.96 -6.18 16.50
C ASP A 128 -5.50 -6.49 16.13
N THR A 129 -4.61 -6.28 17.09
CA THR A 129 -3.18 -6.55 16.90
C THR A 129 -2.86 -8.02 16.66
N THR A 130 -3.71 -8.94 17.15
CA THR A 130 -3.57 -10.38 16.91
C THR A 130 -3.84 -10.70 15.45
N ALA A 131 -4.90 -10.15 14.88
CA ALA A 131 -5.22 -10.29 13.46
C ALA A 131 -4.13 -9.68 12.55
N ILE A 132 -3.57 -8.52 12.91
CA ILE A 132 -2.44 -7.92 12.20
C ILE A 132 -1.24 -8.87 12.17
N LEU A 133 -0.87 -9.44 13.31
CA LEU A 133 0.26 -10.37 13.41
C LEU A 133 -0.01 -11.70 12.70
N GLN A 134 -1.24 -12.21 12.72
CA GLN A 134 -1.65 -13.37 11.94
C GLN A 134 -1.42 -13.13 10.45
N CYS A 135 -1.92 -12.03 9.90
CA CYS A 135 -1.71 -11.65 8.51
C CYS A 135 -0.22 -11.48 8.20
N TYR A 136 0.52 -10.76 9.05
CA TYR A 136 1.97 -10.60 8.88
C TYR A 136 2.69 -11.93 8.72
N ARG A 137 2.44 -12.91 9.61
CA ARG A 137 3.05 -14.24 9.55
C ARG A 137 2.68 -14.95 8.25
N LYS A 138 1.40 -14.96 7.88
CA LYS A 138 0.90 -15.59 6.66
C LYS A 138 1.59 -15.05 5.40
N TYR A 139 1.67 -13.71 5.28
CA TYR A 139 2.30 -13.07 4.15
C TYR A 139 3.83 -13.21 4.13
N MET A 140 4.49 -13.29 5.29
CA MET A 140 5.93 -13.60 5.37
C MET A 140 6.22 -15.02 4.95
N GLU A 141 5.50 -16.01 5.45
CA GLU A 141 5.63 -17.42 5.07
C GLU A 141 5.43 -17.60 3.56
N PHE A 142 4.39 -16.98 3.00
CA PHE A 142 4.12 -17.06 1.56
C PHE A 142 5.24 -16.42 0.71
N SER A 143 5.77 -15.28 1.12
CA SER A 143 6.71 -14.50 0.30
C SER A 143 8.17 -14.92 0.45
N VAL A 144 8.58 -15.36 1.64
CA VAL A 144 9.99 -15.62 2.00
C VAL A 144 10.21 -17.04 2.55
N GLY A 145 9.12 -17.74 2.92
CA GLY A 145 9.16 -19.08 3.49
C GLY A 145 9.51 -19.12 4.98
N GLN A 146 9.77 -17.98 5.61
CA GLN A 146 10.07 -17.90 7.04
C GLN A 146 9.63 -16.58 7.65
N VAL A 147 9.32 -16.60 8.93
CA VAL A 147 8.94 -15.41 9.70
C VAL A 147 10.14 -15.00 10.57
N PRO A 148 10.61 -13.76 10.47
CA PRO A 148 11.67 -13.27 11.36
C PRO A 148 11.27 -13.35 12.82
N SER A 149 12.23 -13.69 13.67
CA SER A 149 12.05 -13.60 15.10
C SER A 149 11.90 -12.13 15.54
N LYS A 150 11.29 -11.93 16.70
CA LYS A 150 11.22 -10.62 17.36
C LYS A 150 12.58 -9.91 17.42
N LYS A 151 13.63 -10.64 17.76
CA LYS A 151 14.99 -10.10 17.86
C LYS A 151 15.50 -9.61 16.50
N GLU A 152 15.32 -10.39 15.46
CA GLU A 152 15.71 -10.02 14.09
C GLU A 152 14.94 -8.80 13.60
N PHE A 153 13.64 -8.73 13.90
CA PHE A 153 12.82 -7.56 13.53
C PHE A 153 13.32 -6.29 14.25
N LEU A 154 13.57 -6.38 15.55
CA LEU A 154 14.08 -5.23 16.32
C LEU A 154 15.44 -4.75 15.81
N LEU A 155 16.40 -5.65 15.59
CA LEU A 155 17.70 -5.29 15.03
C LEU A 155 17.59 -4.63 13.64
N ASN A 156 16.72 -5.16 12.79
CA ASN A 156 16.44 -4.56 11.47
C ASN A 156 15.89 -3.14 11.60
N MET A 157 14.99 -2.91 12.54
CA MET A 157 14.41 -1.58 12.77
C MET A 157 15.41 -0.59 13.38
N GLU A 158 16.21 -1.03 14.36
CA GLU A 158 17.26 -0.20 14.97
C GLU A 158 18.31 0.26 13.94
N GLU A 159 18.65 -0.60 12.97
CA GLU A 159 19.51 -0.22 11.85
C GLU A 159 18.83 0.82 10.93
N LYS A 160 17.55 0.61 10.61
CA LYS A 160 16.77 1.53 9.77
C LYS A 160 16.60 2.91 10.42
N MET A 161 16.37 2.95 11.74
CA MET A 161 16.22 4.20 12.48
C MET A 161 17.50 5.05 12.55
N LYS A 162 18.64 4.49 12.19
CA LYS A 162 19.93 5.22 12.02
C LYS A 162 20.14 5.74 10.59
N ASN A 163 19.28 5.36 9.66
CA ASN A 163 19.45 5.68 8.24
C ASN A 163 18.67 6.94 7.86
N GLU A 164 19.38 7.99 7.43
CA GLU A 164 18.80 9.28 7.07
C GLU A 164 17.76 9.19 5.95
N ASN A 165 17.97 8.33 4.95
CA ASN A 165 16.98 8.11 3.88
C ASN A 165 15.70 7.44 4.38
N PHE A 166 15.80 6.61 5.40
CA PHE A 166 14.62 6.03 6.05
C PHE A 166 13.88 7.09 6.86
N ILE A 167 14.61 7.90 7.63
CA ILE A 167 14.03 8.96 8.46
C ILE A 167 13.39 10.04 7.57
N GLY A 168 14.07 10.47 6.51
CA GLY A 168 13.60 11.52 5.62
C GLY A 168 12.53 11.11 4.59
N ASP A 169 12.23 9.81 4.45
CA ASP A 169 11.33 9.30 3.39
C ASP A 169 9.89 9.87 3.48
N ILE A 170 9.45 10.26 4.67
CA ILE A 170 8.12 10.82 4.91
C ILE A 170 8.03 12.33 4.70
N THR A 171 9.13 13.05 4.83
CA THR A 171 9.15 14.53 4.92
C THR A 171 8.48 15.23 3.73
N ALA A 172 8.64 14.68 2.52
CA ALA A 172 8.03 15.24 1.32
C ALA A 172 6.55 14.85 1.12
N LEU A 173 5.99 14.01 1.98
CA LEU A 173 4.64 13.44 1.83
C LEU A 173 3.64 13.98 2.84
N ILE A 174 4.10 14.51 3.97
CA ILE A 174 3.24 15.12 4.98
C ILE A 174 3.15 16.63 4.78
N ARG A 175 2.04 17.20 5.24
CA ARG A 175 1.85 18.66 5.22
C ARG A 175 2.78 19.33 6.20
N PRO A 176 3.26 20.56 5.93
CA PRO A 176 4.17 21.29 6.83
C PRO A 176 3.61 21.50 8.25
N GLU A 177 2.29 21.59 8.37
CA GLU A 177 1.60 21.81 9.65
C GLU A 177 1.45 20.51 10.46
N GLU A 178 1.66 19.36 9.84
CA GLU A 178 1.48 18.06 10.48
C GLU A 178 2.69 17.70 11.32
N LYS A 179 2.46 17.54 12.62
CA LYS A 179 3.49 17.08 13.55
C LYS A 179 3.60 15.56 13.47
N TYR A 180 4.77 15.09 13.10
CA TYR A 180 5.11 13.68 13.06
C TYR A 180 6.45 13.45 13.77
N ASN A 181 6.48 12.46 14.64
CA ASN A 181 7.69 11.98 15.29
C ASN A 181 7.89 10.51 14.96
N GLN A 182 8.97 10.19 14.27
CA GLN A 182 9.25 8.83 13.81
C GLN A 182 9.67 7.90 14.94
N GLU A 183 10.30 8.42 15.98
CA GLU A 183 10.69 7.64 17.17
C GLU A 183 9.44 7.22 17.96
N GLU A 184 8.49 8.13 18.15
CA GLU A 184 7.19 7.81 18.78
C GLU A 184 6.42 6.76 17.97
N ALA A 185 6.41 6.89 16.64
CA ALA A 185 5.77 5.90 15.76
C ALA A 185 6.44 4.53 15.88
N PHE A 186 7.77 4.48 15.97
CA PHE A 186 8.50 3.23 16.16
C PHE A 186 8.23 2.61 17.53
N GLU A 187 8.28 3.38 18.62
CA GLU A 187 7.99 2.86 19.95
C GLU A 187 6.54 2.34 20.07
N LEU A 188 5.59 2.99 19.40
CA LEU A 188 4.21 2.49 19.32
C LEU A 188 4.16 1.10 18.66
N ILE A 189 4.77 0.94 17.49
CA ILE A 189 4.77 -0.34 16.77
C ILE A 189 5.53 -1.42 17.54
N LYS A 190 6.63 -1.06 18.16
CA LYS A 190 7.40 -1.96 18.99
C LYS A 190 6.54 -2.53 20.12
N LYS A 191 5.86 -1.68 20.86
CA LYS A 191 4.98 -2.07 21.96
C LYS A 191 3.75 -2.86 21.49
N GLU A 192 3.05 -2.34 20.47
CA GLU A 192 1.75 -2.89 20.08
C GLU A 192 1.85 -4.13 19.17
N LEU A 193 2.95 -4.31 18.44
CA LEU A 193 3.11 -5.40 17.50
C LEU A 193 4.38 -6.23 17.74
N ILE A 194 5.58 -5.61 17.74
CA ILE A 194 6.83 -6.39 17.72
C ILE A 194 7.03 -7.16 19.03
N GLU A 195 6.67 -6.58 20.17
CA GLU A 195 6.78 -7.26 21.46
C GLU A 195 5.79 -8.43 21.63
N LYS A 196 4.76 -8.47 20.81
CA LYS A 196 3.74 -9.53 20.79
C LYS A 196 3.98 -10.61 19.72
N MET A 197 5.08 -10.53 18.95
CA MET A 197 5.49 -11.53 17.95
C MET A 197 5.87 -12.89 18.55
#